data_40b22ad272016a5c01cb8c5e782ad160
#
_entry.id   40b22ad272016a5c01cb8c5e782ad160
#
_cell.length_a   1.000
_cell.length_b   1.000
_cell.length_c   1.000
_cell.angle_alpha   90.00
_cell.angle_beta   90.00
_cell.angle_gamma   90.00
#
_symmetry.space_group_name_H-M   'P 1'
#
loop_
_entity.id
_entity.type
_entity.pdbx_description
1 polymer ?
#
loop_
_entity_poly.entity_id
_entity_poly.type
_entity_poly.pdbx_seq_one_letter_code
_entity_poly.pdbx_strand_id
1 'polypeptide(L)'
;MIIVFMTVFLLGSLGGGNSSNSTTSICSTSNVLCSGTSLTYNSSNASTQAATTEFQNLNYSSAASSQNPLEVINAHKAYGYGLTGSGETIAILDAGFSTSHDELDSKTITQYGTQTAATGVNATADHGLIVSSVAAGEDDGTGMQGVAPGVSLHWASYNQRNGNTYYPTHWANATDNASSAVVQNNSWGIDYQIDTLQSDINSNSWTNAYGIAQKFHSSGYTANETSANAYITALDNFQDHGVVVYALSNTSSYTDADFQAALPVLFSQLEEAWITAVNVEITGSSGNETYTRKSAPCGSTGKYCLGADGYQIVGAGYDRSATNLYWQGVSGTSFVAPQISGAVALLAEAFPNHNPEQLTDRLLASADNTFFSHDAAVTFGNGVKHGYDDEFGHGILDIYAALQPITSS
;
A
#
# COMPACT_ATOMS: atom_id res chain seq x y z
N MET A 1 16.28 55.22 -49.25
CA MET A 1 15.54 56.32 -48.58
C MET A 1 15.67 56.08 -47.06
N ILE A 2 16.41 56.97 -46.46
CA ILE A 2 16.86 56.98 -45.08
C ILE A 2 15.77 57.60 -44.23
N ILE A 3 15.55 57.16 -43.00
CA ILE A 3 15.12 57.93 -41.80
C ILE A 3 15.16 56.93 -40.62
N VAL A 4 16.13 56.83 -39.73
CA VAL A 4 16.69 57.66 -38.67
C VAL A 4 15.72 57.89 -37.47
N PHE A 5 16.08 57.24 -36.40
CA PHE A 5 16.17 57.55 -34.96
C PHE A 5 15.05 58.24 -34.17
N MET A 6 14.81 57.73 -32.97
CA MET A 6 15.16 58.52 -31.78
C MET A 6 15.22 57.66 -30.50
N THR A 7 16.41 57.70 -29.88
CA THR A 7 16.69 57.19 -28.53
C THR A 7 16.26 58.26 -27.52
N VAL A 8 15.53 57.90 -26.46
CA VAL A 8 15.41 58.75 -25.27
C VAL A 8 15.88 57.95 -24.05
N PHE A 9 16.98 58.40 -23.49
CA PHE A 9 17.40 58.03 -22.13
C PHE A 9 16.62 58.85 -21.11
N LEU A 10 16.01 58.16 -20.12
CA LEU A 10 15.67 58.80 -18.85
C LEU A 10 16.31 57.99 -17.72
N LEU A 11 17.28 58.65 -17.04
CA LEU A 11 17.71 58.23 -15.71
C LEU A 11 16.65 58.60 -14.70
N GLY A 12 16.37 57.67 -13.80
CA GLY A 12 15.46 57.93 -12.68
C GLY A 12 15.51 56.86 -11.60
N SER A 13 16.35 57.10 -10.57
CA SER A 13 16.15 56.79 -9.16
C SER A 13 16.19 55.29 -8.72
N LEU A 14 17.22 54.99 -7.97
CA LEU A 14 17.38 53.91 -7.03
C LEU A 14 16.22 53.90 -5.99
N GLY A 15 15.37 52.87 -6.06
CA GLY A 15 14.48 52.48 -4.98
C GLY A 15 14.75 51.02 -4.68
N GLY A 16 15.35 50.73 -3.53
CA GLY A 16 15.51 49.34 -3.03
C GLY A 16 14.16 48.73 -2.78
N GLY A 17 13.75 47.84 -3.67
CA GLY A 17 12.61 46.97 -3.48
C GLY A 17 13.13 45.57 -3.11
N ASN A 18 12.85 45.13 -1.89
CA ASN A 18 12.90 43.72 -1.53
C ASN A 18 12.09 42.93 -2.57
N SER A 19 12.75 42.17 -3.43
CA SER A 19 12.10 41.11 -4.17
C SER A 19 11.81 39.98 -3.18
N SER A 20 10.65 40.08 -2.52
CA SER A 20 10.02 38.85 -2.01
C SER A 20 9.77 37.97 -3.23
N ASN A 21 10.56 36.91 -3.39
CA ASN A 21 10.18 35.78 -4.19
C ASN A 21 8.87 35.25 -3.58
N SER A 22 7.74 35.69 -4.12
CA SER A 22 6.50 34.97 -3.92
C SER A 22 6.64 33.68 -4.72
N THR A 23 7.03 32.60 -4.04
CA THR A 23 6.72 31.26 -4.52
C THR A 23 5.22 31.24 -4.66
N THR A 24 4.73 31.39 -5.90
CA THR A 24 3.33 31.14 -6.21
C THR A 24 3.03 29.71 -5.76
N SER A 25 2.22 29.61 -4.72
CA SER A 25 1.69 28.33 -4.28
C SER A 25 1.07 27.63 -5.49
N ILE A 26 1.62 26.49 -5.89
CA ILE A 26 1.13 25.67 -7.02
C ILE A 26 -0.25 25.07 -6.68
N CYS A 27 -0.67 25.16 -5.43
CA CYS A 27 -1.95 24.71 -4.95
C CYS A 27 -3.07 25.65 -5.38
N SER A 28 -3.83 25.25 -6.41
CA SER A 28 -5.15 25.83 -6.68
C SER A 28 -6.20 25.11 -5.86
N THR A 29 -7.30 25.79 -5.50
CA THR A 29 -8.43 25.23 -4.76
C THR A 29 -9.15 24.10 -5.51
N SER A 30 -8.80 23.84 -6.76
CA SER A 30 -9.32 22.74 -7.58
C SER A 30 -8.50 21.45 -7.50
N ASN A 31 -7.31 21.50 -6.86
CA ASN A 31 -6.51 20.29 -6.67
C ASN A 31 -6.83 19.68 -5.30
N VAL A 32 -7.43 18.48 -5.31
CA VAL A 32 -7.83 17.76 -4.09
C VAL A 32 -6.66 17.43 -3.16
N LEU A 33 -5.44 17.28 -3.69
CA LEU A 33 -4.24 17.03 -2.89
C LEU A 33 -3.85 18.24 -2.02
N CYS A 34 -4.18 19.45 -2.47
CA CYS A 34 -3.87 20.69 -1.75
C CYS A 34 -4.74 20.95 -0.53
N SER A 35 -5.78 20.15 -0.32
CA SER A 35 -6.64 20.23 0.87
C SER A 35 -6.32 19.06 1.80
N GLY A 36 -6.06 19.34 3.07
CA GLY A 36 -5.99 18.32 4.12
C GLY A 36 -7.36 17.88 4.59
N THR A 37 -7.39 16.93 5.51
CA THR A 37 -8.65 16.52 6.15
C THR A 37 -9.28 17.70 6.92
N SER A 38 -10.61 17.73 6.95
CA SER A 38 -11.38 18.71 7.74
C SER A 38 -11.47 18.35 9.22
N LEU A 39 -10.96 17.21 9.64
CA LEU A 39 -10.99 16.72 11.01
C LEU A 39 -10.03 17.53 11.90
N THR A 40 -10.35 17.60 13.18
CA THR A 40 -9.51 18.31 14.15
C THR A 40 -8.49 17.37 14.79
N TYR A 41 -7.22 17.71 14.66
CA TYR A 41 -6.13 16.93 15.26
C TYR A 41 -6.02 17.14 16.77
N ASN A 42 -5.95 16.05 17.50
CA ASN A 42 -5.69 16.01 18.95
C ASN A 42 -4.37 15.29 19.25
N SER A 43 -3.33 16.07 19.54
CA SER A 43 -2.00 15.53 19.81
C SER A 43 -1.93 14.66 21.09
N SER A 44 -2.79 14.95 22.09
CA SER A 44 -2.85 14.13 23.31
C SER A 44 -3.39 12.74 23.01
N ASN A 45 -4.43 12.62 22.15
CA ASN A 45 -4.94 11.32 21.73
C ASN A 45 -3.86 10.54 20.97
N ALA A 46 -3.19 11.18 20.02
CA ALA A 46 -2.09 10.56 19.27
C ALA A 46 -0.99 10.02 20.19
N SER A 47 -0.55 10.82 21.17
CA SER A 47 0.48 10.41 22.13
C SER A 47 -0.01 9.31 23.07
N THR A 48 -1.28 9.32 23.46
CA THR A 48 -1.88 8.29 24.31
C THR A 48 -1.92 6.96 23.58
N GLN A 49 -2.36 6.95 22.32
CA GLN A 49 -2.38 5.76 21.48
C GLN A 49 -0.98 5.19 21.24
N ALA A 50 -0.02 6.03 20.88
CA ALA A 50 1.36 5.61 20.68
C ALA A 50 1.99 4.97 21.93
N ALA A 51 1.50 5.28 23.13
CA ALA A 51 2.01 4.77 24.39
C ALA A 51 1.33 3.47 24.87
N THR A 52 0.29 2.99 24.20
CA THR A 52 -0.38 1.72 24.57
C THR A 52 0.52 0.53 24.30
N THR A 53 0.42 -0.50 25.13
CA THR A 53 1.18 -1.75 24.92
C THR A 53 0.80 -2.40 23.61
N GLU A 54 -0.45 -2.38 23.26
CA GLU A 54 -1.04 -2.93 22.06
C GLU A 54 -0.47 -2.27 20.80
N PHE A 55 -0.44 -0.95 20.72
CA PHE A 55 0.22 -0.21 19.62
C PHE A 55 1.70 -0.57 19.52
N GLN A 56 2.41 -0.78 20.62
CA GLN A 56 3.83 -1.13 20.64
C GLN A 56 4.10 -2.59 20.25
N ASN A 57 3.12 -3.48 20.34
CA ASN A 57 3.31 -4.91 20.14
C ASN A 57 3.45 -5.31 18.65
N LEU A 58 3.14 -4.45 17.69
CA LEU A 58 3.41 -4.74 16.26
C LEU A 58 4.92 -4.76 15.96
N ASN A 59 5.73 -4.17 16.83
CA ASN A 59 7.17 -4.20 16.71
C ASN A 59 7.74 -5.38 17.50
N TYR A 60 8.15 -6.44 16.83
CA TYR A 60 8.97 -7.49 17.40
C TYR A 60 10.38 -7.42 16.82
N SER A 61 11.26 -6.74 17.50
CA SER A 61 12.69 -6.81 17.22
C SER A 61 13.45 -7.15 18.46
N SER A 62 14.32 -8.16 18.36
CA SER A 62 15.36 -8.42 19.34
C SER A 62 16.49 -7.39 19.30
N ALA A 63 16.52 -6.53 18.27
CA ALA A 63 17.50 -5.46 18.12
C ALA A 63 16.96 -4.19 18.80
N ALA A 64 17.70 -3.67 19.77
CA ALA A 64 17.38 -2.45 20.51
C ALA A 64 17.31 -1.16 19.62
N SER A 65 17.48 -1.30 18.32
CA SER A 65 17.53 -0.21 17.33
C SER A 65 16.39 -0.25 16.31
N SER A 66 15.41 -1.17 16.42
CA SER A 66 14.28 -1.21 15.50
C SER A 66 13.21 -0.19 15.87
N GLN A 67 12.64 0.42 14.85
CA GLN A 67 11.51 1.34 14.98
C GLN A 67 10.20 0.53 15.07
N ASN A 68 9.18 1.07 15.75
CA ASN A 68 7.84 0.51 15.72
C ASN A 68 7.21 0.78 14.34
N PRO A 69 6.77 -0.24 13.58
CA PRO A 69 6.19 -0.06 12.25
C PRO A 69 5.00 0.90 12.22
N LEU A 70 4.09 0.86 13.20
CA LEU A 70 2.96 1.77 13.28
C LEU A 70 3.39 3.22 13.56
N GLU A 71 4.46 3.43 14.33
CA GLU A 71 5.00 4.75 14.61
C GLU A 71 5.70 5.34 13.38
N VAL A 72 6.48 4.51 12.66
CA VAL A 72 7.17 4.88 11.42
C VAL A 72 6.20 5.43 10.38
N ILE A 73 5.08 4.74 10.15
CA ILE A 73 4.05 5.19 9.19
C ILE A 73 3.12 6.27 9.75
N ASN A 74 3.39 6.79 10.95
CA ASN A 74 2.58 7.80 11.63
C ASN A 74 1.11 7.41 11.87
N ALA A 75 0.79 6.11 12.05
CA ALA A 75 -0.57 5.64 12.30
C ALA A 75 -1.20 6.29 13.55
N HIS A 76 -0.44 6.45 14.65
CA HIS A 76 -0.88 7.13 15.87
C HIS A 76 -1.39 8.56 15.62
N LYS A 77 -0.85 9.24 14.60
CA LYS A 77 -1.32 10.58 14.25
C LYS A 77 -2.67 10.55 13.53
N ALA A 78 -2.99 9.50 12.78
CA ALA A 78 -4.34 9.31 12.25
C ALA A 78 -5.35 9.11 13.40
N TYR A 79 -4.99 8.34 14.42
CA TYR A 79 -5.80 8.18 15.64
C TYR A 79 -5.97 9.51 16.40
N GLY A 80 -5.01 10.43 16.28
CA GLY A 80 -5.14 11.80 16.78
C GLY A 80 -6.27 12.60 16.11
N TYR A 81 -6.69 12.23 14.91
CA TYR A 81 -7.88 12.76 14.23
C TYR A 81 -9.16 11.98 14.58
N GLY A 82 -9.06 10.91 15.37
CA GLY A 82 -10.16 9.99 15.67
C GLY A 82 -10.44 8.96 14.59
N LEU A 83 -9.54 8.83 13.61
CA LEU A 83 -9.66 7.86 12.52
C LEU A 83 -9.30 6.46 13.00
N THR A 84 -10.08 5.48 12.57
CA THR A 84 -9.86 4.04 12.85
C THR A 84 -10.14 3.16 11.63
N GLY A 85 -10.56 3.75 10.50
CA GLY A 85 -11.10 3.06 9.34
C GLY A 85 -12.59 2.71 9.52
N SER A 86 -13.27 3.36 10.46
CA SER A 86 -14.68 3.07 10.76
C SER A 86 -15.58 3.34 9.57
N GLY A 87 -16.45 2.37 9.27
CA GLY A 87 -17.33 2.42 8.11
C GLY A 87 -16.74 1.84 6.83
N GLU A 88 -15.43 1.61 6.81
CA GLU A 88 -14.73 1.08 5.65
C GLU A 88 -14.56 -0.44 5.70
N THR A 89 -14.28 -1.05 4.56
CA THR A 89 -14.01 -2.49 4.43
C THR A 89 -12.70 -2.71 3.68
N ILE A 90 -11.84 -3.58 4.23
CA ILE A 90 -10.64 -4.08 3.55
C ILE A 90 -10.93 -5.49 3.02
N ALA A 91 -10.79 -5.70 1.72
CA ALA A 91 -10.80 -7.04 1.14
C ALA A 91 -9.40 -7.66 1.24
N ILE A 92 -9.32 -8.92 1.66
CA ILE A 92 -8.08 -9.68 1.75
C ILE A 92 -8.23 -10.96 0.95
N LEU A 93 -7.49 -11.05 -0.16
CA LEU A 93 -7.36 -12.26 -0.96
C LEU A 93 -6.08 -12.97 -0.52
N ASP A 94 -6.21 -14.00 0.33
CA ASP A 94 -5.08 -14.69 0.99
C ASP A 94 -5.45 -16.14 1.31
N ALA A 95 -4.73 -16.81 2.21
CA ALA A 95 -5.06 -18.13 2.74
C ALA A 95 -4.62 -18.27 4.20
N GLY A 96 -5.32 -19.10 4.98
CA GLY A 96 -5.02 -19.30 6.40
C GLY A 96 -5.77 -18.31 7.30
N PHE A 97 -7.10 -18.35 7.28
CA PHE A 97 -7.99 -17.47 8.04
C PHE A 97 -8.57 -18.14 9.28
N SER A 98 -8.85 -17.35 10.31
CA SER A 98 -9.63 -17.75 11.48
C SER A 98 -10.39 -16.56 12.06
N THR A 99 -11.65 -16.75 12.43
CA THR A 99 -12.49 -15.76 13.12
C THR A 99 -12.45 -15.91 14.64
N SER A 100 -11.64 -16.82 15.18
CA SER A 100 -11.63 -17.12 16.62
C SER A 100 -10.48 -16.47 17.38
N HIS A 101 -9.69 -15.59 16.75
CA HIS A 101 -8.63 -14.84 17.42
C HIS A 101 -9.18 -13.53 17.99
N ASP A 102 -8.75 -13.14 19.19
CA ASP A 102 -9.19 -11.92 19.90
C ASP A 102 -9.03 -10.67 19.03
N GLU A 103 -7.96 -10.56 18.27
CA GLU A 103 -7.71 -9.42 17.36
C GLU A 103 -8.78 -9.20 16.28
N LEU A 104 -9.65 -10.18 16.04
CA LEU A 104 -10.63 -10.15 14.96
C LEU A 104 -12.03 -10.61 15.38
N ASP A 105 -12.26 -10.94 16.67
CA ASP A 105 -13.48 -11.63 17.12
C ASP A 105 -14.71 -10.71 17.17
N SER A 106 -14.53 -9.41 17.36
CA SER A 106 -15.60 -8.41 17.31
C SER A 106 -15.87 -7.85 15.90
N LYS A 107 -15.03 -8.19 14.91
CA LYS A 107 -15.10 -7.62 13.57
C LYS A 107 -16.26 -8.17 12.74
N THR A 108 -16.83 -7.29 11.94
CA THR A 108 -17.70 -7.72 10.84
C THR A 108 -16.84 -8.30 9.72
N ILE A 109 -16.96 -9.62 9.49
CA ILE A 109 -16.20 -10.33 8.47
C ILE A 109 -17.16 -10.99 7.49
N THR A 110 -17.10 -10.57 6.22
CA THR A 110 -17.79 -11.23 5.11
C THR A 110 -16.82 -12.13 4.35
N GLN A 111 -17.32 -13.11 3.61
CA GLN A 111 -16.48 -14.10 2.94
C GLN A 111 -17.02 -14.46 1.56
N TYR A 112 -16.11 -14.59 0.59
CA TYR A 112 -16.43 -15.19 -0.70
C TYR A 112 -15.94 -16.64 -0.76
N GLY A 113 -16.89 -17.58 -0.91
CA GLY A 113 -16.59 -18.99 -1.06
C GLY A 113 -16.02 -19.67 0.19
N THR A 114 -15.37 -20.79 -0.02
CA THR A 114 -14.73 -21.57 1.06
C THR A 114 -13.37 -20.97 1.40
N GLN A 115 -13.11 -20.78 2.68
CA GLN A 115 -11.81 -20.27 3.14
C GLN A 115 -10.85 -21.43 3.47
N THR A 116 -9.58 -21.23 3.16
CA THR A 116 -8.50 -22.06 3.73
C THR A 116 -8.30 -21.63 5.16
N ALA A 117 -8.55 -22.54 6.09
CA ALA A 117 -8.46 -22.24 7.52
C ALA A 117 -6.99 -22.13 7.98
N ALA A 118 -6.73 -21.25 8.92
CA ALA A 118 -5.51 -21.23 9.72
C ALA A 118 -5.38 -22.54 10.51
N THR A 119 -4.17 -23.01 10.73
CA THR A 119 -3.94 -24.31 11.38
C THR A 119 -3.04 -24.27 12.61
N GLY A 120 -2.33 -23.15 12.83
CA GLY A 120 -1.39 -22.99 13.93
C GLY A 120 -0.10 -23.81 13.80
N VAL A 121 0.14 -24.41 12.64
CA VAL A 121 1.34 -25.23 12.44
C VAL A 121 2.58 -24.35 12.24
N ASN A 122 2.43 -23.25 11.52
CA ASN A 122 3.46 -22.23 11.28
C ASN A 122 2.82 -20.95 10.73
N ALA A 123 3.59 -19.88 10.68
CA ALA A 123 3.12 -18.58 10.18
C ALA A 123 2.60 -18.63 8.73
N THR A 124 3.15 -19.49 7.87
CA THR A 124 2.65 -19.67 6.49
C THR A 124 1.24 -20.26 6.45
N ALA A 125 0.93 -21.17 7.37
CA ALA A 125 -0.40 -21.78 7.46
C ALA A 125 -1.46 -20.82 8.02
N ASP A 126 -1.04 -19.76 8.70
CA ASP A 126 -1.87 -18.72 9.32
C ASP A 126 -1.72 -17.36 8.61
N HIS A 127 -1.20 -17.37 7.39
CA HIS A 127 -0.77 -16.14 6.70
C HIS A 127 -1.90 -15.10 6.55
N GLY A 128 -3.08 -15.52 6.11
CA GLY A 128 -4.23 -14.62 5.98
C GLY A 128 -4.71 -14.03 7.31
N LEU A 129 -4.54 -14.78 8.43
CA LEU A 129 -4.84 -14.28 9.78
C LEU A 129 -3.81 -13.21 10.20
N ILE A 130 -2.51 -13.46 9.97
CA ILE A 130 -1.45 -12.48 10.22
C ILE A 130 -1.71 -11.20 9.42
N VAL A 131 -1.91 -11.32 8.10
CA VAL A 131 -2.19 -10.20 7.20
C VAL A 131 -3.42 -9.40 7.67
N SER A 132 -4.50 -10.11 8.06
CA SER A 132 -5.71 -9.47 8.58
C SER A 132 -5.45 -8.69 9.87
N SER A 133 -4.66 -9.23 10.80
CA SER A 133 -4.34 -8.54 12.05
C SER A 133 -3.43 -7.34 11.87
N VAL A 134 -2.48 -7.38 10.92
CA VAL A 134 -1.63 -6.22 10.59
C VAL A 134 -2.46 -5.08 9.98
N ALA A 135 -3.43 -5.40 9.11
CA ALA A 135 -4.32 -4.40 8.55
C ALA A 135 -5.31 -3.85 9.59
N ALA A 136 -5.89 -4.72 10.42
CA ALA A 136 -7.16 -4.48 11.08
C ALA A 136 -7.26 -5.01 12.53
N GLY A 137 -6.16 -5.46 13.16
CA GLY A 137 -6.17 -5.90 14.56
C GLY A 137 -6.85 -4.89 15.46
N GLU A 138 -7.67 -5.36 16.41
CA GLU A 138 -8.52 -4.52 17.23
C GLU A 138 -7.73 -3.61 18.18
N ASP A 139 -8.29 -2.48 18.56
CA ASP A 139 -7.79 -1.56 19.60
C ASP A 139 -8.68 -1.77 20.84
N ASP A 140 -8.44 -2.85 21.57
CA ASP A 140 -9.26 -3.29 22.70
C ASP A 140 -8.50 -3.35 24.05
N GLY A 141 -7.21 -2.97 24.04
CA GLY A 141 -6.32 -2.92 25.19
C GLY A 141 -5.53 -4.21 25.43
N THR A 142 -5.62 -5.19 24.53
CA THR A 142 -4.89 -6.46 24.60
C THR A 142 -4.19 -6.77 23.27
N GLY A 143 -3.19 -7.65 23.31
CA GLY A 143 -2.54 -8.18 22.11
C GLY A 143 -1.77 -7.17 21.29
N MET A 144 -2.14 -7.01 20.03
CA MET A 144 -1.55 -6.11 19.05
C MET A 144 -2.63 -5.28 18.38
N GLN A 145 -2.27 -4.13 17.82
CA GLN A 145 -3.19 -3.28 17.07
C GLN A 145 -2.79 -3.27 15.58
N GLY A 146 -3.77 -3.35 14.69
CA GLY A 146 -3.58 -3.13 13.25
C GLY A 146 -3.59 -1.64 12.89
N VAL A 147 -3.31 -1.35 11.62
CA VAL A 147 -3.28 0.05 11.12
C VAL A 147 -4.66 0.70 11.14
N ALA A 148 -5.71 -0.05 10.81
CA ALA A 148 -7.09 0.44 10.77
C ALA A 148 -8.01 -0.43 11.65
N PRO A 149 -7.96 -0.26 12.99
CA PRO A 149 -8.63 -1.17 13.92
C PRO A 149 -10.17 -1.13 13.86
N GLY A 150 -10.77 -0.11 13.23
CA GLY A 150 -12.22 0.04 13.12
C GLY A 150 -12.84 -0.51 11.84
N VAL A 151 -12.05 -1.08 10.90
CA VAL A 151 -12.56 -1.57 9.61
C VAL A 151 -13.34 -2.89 9.75
N SER A 152 -14.21 -3.13 8.78
CA SER A 152 -14.72 -4.45 8.45
C SER A 152 -13.78 -5.19 7.49
N LEU A 153 -13.89 -6.52 7.43
CA LEU A 153 -13.07 -7.33 6.53
C LEU A 153 -13.94 -8.11 5.53
N HIS A 154 -13.38 -8.33 4.34
CA HIS A 154 -13.93 -9.25 3.35
C HIS A 154 -12.85 -10.26 2.94
N TRP A 155 -13.05 -11.55 3.21
CA TRP A 155 -12.06 -12.59 2.94
C TRP A 155 -12.39 -13.44 1.73
N ALA A 156 -11.36 -13.76 0.96
CA ALA A 156 -11.41 -14.80 -0.06
C ALA A 156 -10.07 -15.58 -0.09
N SER A 157 -10.12 -16.89 -0.30
CA SER A 157 -8.91 -17.70 -0.37
C SER A 157 -8.41 -17.87 -1.79
N TYR A 158 -7.21 -17.36 -2.11
CA TYR A 158 -6.62 -17.46 -3.45
C TYR A 158 -6.39 -18.90 -3.91
N ASN A 159 -6.17 -19.84 -2.97
CA ASN A 159 -5.87 -21.23 -3.25
C ASN A 159 -7.14 -22.14 -3.30
N GLN A 160 -8.34 -21.57 -3.20
CA GLN A 160 -9.62 -22.24 -3.43
C GLN A 160 -10.15 -21.90 -4.82
N ARG A 161 -10.98 -22.77 -5.39
CA ARG A 161 -11.62 -22.54 -6.69
C ARG A 161 -13.14 -22.37 -6.60
N ASN A 162 -13.76 -22.76 -5.50
CA ASN A 162 -15.19 -22.60 -5.22
C ASN A 162 -16.10 -22.98 -6.40
N GLY A 163 -15.83 -24.14 -7.01
CA GLY A 163 -16.56 -24.63 -8.18
C GLY A 163 -16.06 -24.11 -9.53
N ASN A 164 -15.15 -23.14 -9.57
CA ASN A 164 -14.54 -22.66 -10.82
C ASN A 164 -13.50 -23.68 -11.34
N THR A 165 -13.40 -23.81 -12.66
CA THR A 165 -12.38 -24.67 -13.29
C THR A 165 -10.99 -24.04 -13.19
N TYR A 166 -10.91 -22.72 -13.33
CA TYR A 166 -9.68 -21.95 -13.39
C TYR A 166 -9.52 -21.06 -12.16
N TYR A 167 -8.31 -20.97 -11.61
CA TYR A 167 -7.98 -20.11 -10.47
C TYR A 167 -8.17 -18.61 -10.79
N PRO A 168 -7.71 -18.06 -11.94
CA PRO A 168 -7.94 -16.63 -12.22
C PRO A 168 -9.42 -16.26 -12.32
N THR A 169 -10.29 -17.18 -12.76
CA THR A 169 -11.76 -16.97 -12.72
C THR A 169 -12.27 -16.88 -11.29
N HIS A 170 -11.72 -17.70 -10.38
CA HIS A 170 -12.06 -17.60 -8.96
C HIS A 170 -11.59 -16.27 -8.36
N TRP A 171 -10.37 -15.84 -8.67
CA TRP A 171 -9.83 -14.55 -8.19
C TRP A 171 -10.64 -13.37 -8.73
N ALA A 172 -11.05 -13.40 -10.00
CA ALA A 172 -11.96 -12.42 -10.58
C ALA A 172 -13.28 -12.34 -9.80
N ASN A 173 -13.94 -13.49 -9.59
CA ASN A 173 -15.20 -13.52 -8.84
C ASN A 173 -15.03 -13.08 -7.37
N ALA A 174 -13.89 -13.36 -6.75
CA ALA A 174 -13.58 -12.91 -5.40
C ALA A 174 -13.43 -11.37 -5.35
N THR A 175 -12.74 -10.78 -6.33
CA THR A 175 -12.58 -9.34 -6.49
C THR A 175 -13.93 -8.65 -6.75
N ASP A 176 -14.74 -9.18 -7.68
CA ASP A 176 -16.10 -8.66 -7.96
C ASP A 176 -17.02 -8.74 -6.74
N ASN A 177 -16.87 -9.78 -5.90
CA ASN A 177 -17.66 -9.94 -4.67
C ASN A 177 -17.27 -8.95 -3.58
N ALA A 178 -16.06 -8.43 -3.60
CA ALA A 178 -15.56 -7.44 -2.67
C ALA A 178 -15.99 -5.99 -3.00
N SER A 179 -17.12 -5.80 -3.65
CA SER A 179 -17.60 -4.53 -4.21
C SER A 179 -17.85 -3.41 -3.19
N SER A 180 -17.89 -3.71 -1.90
CA SER A 180 -18.00 -2.72 -0.81
C SER A 180 -16.64 -2.33 -0.21
N ALA A 181 -15.56 -2.98 -0.62
CA ALA A 181 -14.25 -2.72 -0.06
C ALA A 181 -13.59 -1.51 -0.74
N VAL A 182 -12.96 -0.65 0.06
CA VAL A 182 -12.20 0.53 -0.43
C VAL A 182 -10.78 0.17 -0.85
N VAL A 183 -10.35 -1.05 -0.53
CA VAL A 183 -9.04 -1.58 -0.90
C VAL A 183 -9.07 -3.10 -0.95
N GLN A 184 -8.35 -3.69 -1.91
CA GLN A 184 -8.06 -5.13 -1.94
C GLN A 184 -6.58 -5.36 -1.69
N ASN A 185 -6.28 -6.06 -0.60
CA ASN A 185 -4.94 -6.49 -0.23
C ASN A 185 -4.61 -7.85 -0.85
N ASN A 186 -3.48 -7.92 -1.56
CA ASN A 186 -2.95 -9.11 -2.18
C ASN A 186 -1.52 -9.37 -1.65
N SER A 187 -1.42 -10.11 -0.55
CA SER A 187 -0.14 -10.47 0.08
C SER A 187 0.40 -11.80 -0.44
N TRP A 188 0.21 -12.09 -1.72
CA TRP A 188 0.63 -13.34 -2.37
C TRP A 188 1.05 -13.09 -3.81
N GLY A 189 1.90 -13.95 -4.34
CA GLY A 189 2.37 -13.83 -5.72
C GLY A 189 3.17 -15.05 -6.14
N ILE A 190 3.67 -15.00 -7.36
CA ILE A 190 4.56 -16.00 -7.95
C ILE A 190 5.92 -15.34 -8.18
N ASP A 191 6.97 -15.95 -7.66
CA ASP A 191 8.35 -15.49 -7.83
C ASP A 191 8.81 -15.61 -9.29
N TYR A 192 8.47 -14.61 -10.10
CA TYR A 192 8.87 -14.49 -11.49
C TYR A 192 8.90 -13.02 -11.90
N GLN A 193 10.06 -12.51 -12.27
CA GLN A 193 10.26 -11.09 -12.58
C GLN A 193 9.52 -10.67 -13.85
N ILE A 194 9.04 -9.43 -13.86
CA ILE A 194 8.24 -8.87 -14.94
C ILE A 194 9.06 -8.73 -16.25
N ASP A 195 10.32 -8.31 -16.17
CA ASP A 195 11.22 -8.19 -17.31
C ASP A 195 11.44 -9.54 -18.03
N THR A 196 11.58 -10.59 -17.24
CA THR A 196 11.71 -11.95 -17.75
C THR A 196 10.41 -12.42 -18.42
N LEU A 197 9.26 -12.12 -17.82
CA LEU A 197 7.96 -12.43 -18.43
C LEU A 197 7.75 -11.66 -19.74
N GLN A 198 8.09 -10.37 -19.78
CA GLN A 198 8.03 -9.58 -21.01
C GLN A 198 8.92 -10.17 -22.13
N SER A 199 10.12 -10.62 -21.77
CA SER A 199 11.01 -11.32 -22.69
C SER A 199 10.41 -12.61 -23.23
N ASP A 200 9.77 -13.42 -22.37
CA ASP A 200 9.06 -14.64 -22.78
C ASP A 200 7.88 -14.34 -23.72
N ILE A 201 7.06 -13.34 -23.38
CA ILE A 201 5.93 -12.89 -24.20
C ILE A 201 6.41 -12.47 -25.60
N ASN A 202 7.44 -11.64 -25.67
CA ASN A 202 7.99 -11.15 -26.94
C ASN A 202 8.61 -12.28 -27.77
N SER A 203 9.40 -13.14 -27.16
CA SER A 203 10.10 -14.23 -27.84
C SER A 203 9.16 -15.27 -28.43
N ASN A 204 8.00 -15.48 -27.77
CA ASN A 204 7.00 -16.45 -28.21
C ASN A 204 5.83 -15.82 -28.97
N SER A 205 5.81 -14.50 -29.14
CA SER A 205 4.69 -13.75 -29.75
C SER A 205 3.36 -14.03 -29.04
N TRP A 206 3.37 -14.10 -27.71
CA TRP A 206 2.17 -14.29 -26.89
C TRP A 206 1.44 -12.96 -26.69
N THR A 207 0.15 -13.03 -26.36
CA THR A 207 -0.55 -11.92 -25.72
C THR A 207 -0.11 -11.81 -24.26
N ASN A 208 -0.25 -10.63 -23.66
CA ASN A 208 0.05 -10.44 -22.24
C ASN A 208 -0.77 -11.41 -21.37
N ALA A 209 -2.07 -11.53 -21.63
CA ALA A 209 -2.95 -12.42 -20.89
C ALA A 209 -2.57 -13.91 -21.02
N TYR A 210 -2.15 -14.34 -22.21
CA TYR A 210 -1.65 -15.70 -22.40
C TYR A 210 -0.35 -15.92 -21.63
N GLY A 211 0.58 -14.94 -21.66
CA GLY A 211 1.86 -14.98 -20.93
C GLY A 211 1.65 -15.15 -19.42
N ILE A 212 0.80 -14.33 -18.79
CA ILE A 212 0.50 -14.48 -17.35
C ILE A 212 -0.22 -15.81 -17.04
N ALA A 213 -1.12 -16.27 -17.91
CA ALA A 213 -1.78 -17.56 -17.75
C ALA A 213 -0.79 -18.73 -17.76
N GLN A 214 0.25 -18.67 -18.60
CA GLN A 214 1.32 -19.69 -18.62
C GLN A 214 2.10 -19.71 -17.29
N LYS A 215 2.36 -18.55 -16.69
CA LYS A 215 3.05 -18.48 -15.39
C LYS A 215 2.17 -19.00 -14.25
N PHE A 216 0.90 -18.65 -14.21
CA PHE A 216 -0.06 -19.26 -13.27
C PHE A 216 -0.09 -20.79 -13.43
N HIS A 217 -0.19 -21.27 -14.66
CA HIS A 217 -0.22 -22.71 -14.92
C HIS A 217 1.06 -23.44 -14.49
N SER A 218 2.22 -22.90 -14.82
CA SER A 218 3.52 -23.48 -14.44
C SER A 218 3.75 -23.48 -12.92
N SER A 219 3.06 -22.62 -12.19
CA SER A 219 3.09 -22.53 -10.73
C SER A 219 2.00 -23.35 -10.04
N GLY A 220 1.29 -24.22 -10.79
CA GLY A 220 0.31 -25.15 -10.26
C GLY A 220 -1.14 -24.64 -10.24
N TYR A 221 -1.40 -23.43 -10.73
CA TYR A 221 -2.76 -22.89 -10.83
C TYR A 221 -3.34 -23.18 -12.20
N THR A 222 -4.43 -23.94 -12.27
CA THR A 222 -5.14 -24.14 -13.55
C THR A 222 -5.59 -22.79 -14.10
N ALA A 223 -5.04 -22.39 -15.25
CA ALA A 223 -5.26 -21.10 -15.87
C ALA A 223 -5.27 -21.20 -17.40
N ASN A 224 -5.95 -20.28 -18.06
CA ASN A 224 -5.90 -20.05 -19.50
C ASN A 224 -6.04 -18.54 -19.78
N GLU A 225 -5.84 -18.13 -21.02
CA GLU A 225 -5.91 -16.73 -21.43
C GLU A 225 -7.26 -16.07 -21.09
N THR A 226 -8.37 -16.76 -21.31
CA THR A 226 -9.72 -16.24 -20.98
C THR A 226 -9.86 -15.99 -19.48
N SER A 227 -9.42 -16.92 -18.63
CA SER A 227 -9.47 -16.74 -17.19
C SER A 227 -8.53 -15.64 -16.68
N ALA A 228 -7.35 -15.49 -17.30
CA ALA A 228 -6.43 -14.41 -17.01
C ALA A 228 -7.04 -13.04 -17.36
N ASN A 229 -7.62 -12.91 -18.56
CA ASN A 229 -8.34 -11.69 -18.96
C ASN A 229 -9.50 -11.35 -18.01
N ALA A 230 -10.26 -12.36 -17.56
CA ALA A 230 -11.33 -12.13 -16.60
C ALA A 230 -10.80 -11.54 -15.27
N TYR A 231 -9.63 -12.02 -14.80
CA TYR A 231 -9.02 -11.47 -13.59
C TYR A 231 -8.52 -10.04 -13.78
N ILE A 232 -7.86 -9.74 -14.91
CA ILE A 232 -7.44 -8.37 -15.24
C ILE A 232 -8.66 -7.43 -15.30
N THR A 233 -9.77 -7.85 -15.94
CA THR A 233 -10.99 -7.07 -16.01
C THR A 233 -11.61 -6.82 -14.63
N ALA A 234 -11.61 -7.83 -13.76
CA ALA A 234 -12.12 -7.67 -12.39
C ALA A 234 -11.29 -6.68 -11.56
N LEU A 235 -9.96 -6.71 -11.70
CA LEU A 235 -9.07 -5.75 -11.05
C LEU A 235 -9.29 -4.31 -11.58
N ASP A 236 -9.47 -4.16 -12.89
CA ASP A 236 -9.79 -2.88 -13.54
C ASP A 236 -11.11 -2.30 -13.02
N ASN A 237 -12.17 -3.12 -13.04
CA ASN A 237 -13.48 -2.72 -12.50
C ASN A 237 -13.44 -2.41 -10.98
N PHE A 238 -12.59 -3.11 -10.22
CA PHE A 238 -12.45 -2.85 -8.78
C PHE A 238 -11.88 -1.46 -8.53
N GLN A 239 -10.99 -0.96 -9.39
CA GLN A 239 -10.41 0.37 -9.27
C GLN A 239 -11.42 1.52 -9.45
N ASP A 240 -12.61 1.26 -9.97
CA ASP A 240 -13.71 2.23 -9.98
C ASP A 240 -14.17 2.63 -8.55
N HIS A 241 -13.89 1.79 -7.53
CA HIS A 241 -14.34 2.02 -6.15
C HIS A 241 -13.35 1.64 -5.05
N GLY A 242 -12.23 0.98 -5.37
CA GLY A 242 -11.22 0.55 -4.40
C GLY A 242 -9.81 0.57 -4.96
N VAL A 243 -8.84 0.66 -4.06
CA VAL A 243 -7.40 0.60 -4.38
C VAL A 243 -6.94 -0.85 -4.40
N VAL A 244 -6.14 -1.24 -5.39
CA VAL A 244 -5.49 -2.56 -5.43
C VAL A 244 -4.09 -2.46 -4.84
N VAL A 245 -3.80 -3.21 -3.79
CA VAL A 245 -2.47 -3.30 -3.18
C VAL A 245 -1.88 -4.69 -3.39
N TYR A 246 -0.67 -4.74 -3.94
CA TYR A 246 0.08 -5.98 -4.17
C TYR A 246 1.43 -5.99 -3.47
N ALA A 247 1.73 -7.06 -2.74
CA ALA A 247 3.05 -7.32 -2.19
C ALA A 247 4.04 -7.71 -3.29
N LEU A 248 5.25 -7.15 -3.27
CA LEU A 248 6.38 -7.59 -4.11
C LEU A 248 6.93 -8.95 -3.63
N SER A 249 7.69 -9.65 -4.48
CA SER A 249 8.40 -10.86 -4.08
C SER A 249 9.35 -10.61 -2.91
N ASN A 250 9.45 -11.58 -2.00
CA ASN A 250 10.43 -11.56 -0.89
C ASN A 250 11.86 -11.89 -1.33
N THR A 251 12.10 -12.12 -2.62
CA THR A 251 13.41 -12.47 -3.18
C THR A 251 14.27 -11.24 -3.36
N SER A 252 15.04 -10.86 -2.36
CA SER A 252 15.87 -9.64 -2.34
C SER A 252 16.96 -9.58 -3.42
N SER A 253 17.30 -10.73 -4.05
CA SER A 253 18.23 -10.80 -5.17
C SER A 253 17.61 -10.50 -6.53
N TYR A 254 16.30 -10.28 -6.62
CA TYR A 254 15.65 -9.82 -7.84
C TYR A 254 16.14 -8.41 -8.19
N THR A 255 16.17 -8.14 -9.51
CA THR A 255 16.56 -6.86 -10.09
C THR A 255 15.37 -6.05 -10.59
N ASP A 256 14.17 -6.66 -10.58
CA ASP A 256 12.91 -6.03 -10.96
C ASP A 256 11.76 -6.63 -10.13
N ALA A 257 10.60 -6.01 -10.18
CA ALA A 257 9.38 -6.47 -9.53
C ALA A 257 8.93 -7.85 -10.07
N ASP A 258 8.20 -8.61 -9.28
CA ASP A 258 7.47 -9.78 -9.78
C ASP A 258 6.24 -9.37 -10.59
N PHE A 259 5.85 -10.23 -11.54
CA PHE A 259 4.87 -9.86 -12.55
C PHE A 259 3.46 -9.58 -12.00
N GLN A 260 3.06 -10.21 -10.89
CA GLN A 260 1.72 -9.97 -10.32
C GLN A 260 1.63 -8.58 -9.68
N ALA A 261 2.62 -8.16 -8.93
CA ALA A 261 2.72 -6.80 -8.43
C ALA A 261 2.90 -5.79 -9.58
N ALA A 262 3.53 -6.20 -10.67
CA ALA A 262 3.79 -5.39 -11.86
C ALA A 262 2.76 -5.57 -13.00
N LEU A 263 1.56 -6.07 -12.73
CA LEU A 263 0.51 -6.20 -13.76
C LEU A 263 0.24 -4.91 -14.54
N PRO A 264 0.28 -3.69 -13.94
CA PRO A 264 0.12 -2.44 -14.69
C PRO A 264 1.17 -2.22 -15.79
N VAL A 265 2.36 -2.83 -15.68
CA VAL A 265 3.38 -2.77 -16.74
C VAL A 265 2.92 -3.46 -18.04
N LEU A 266 2.10 -4.51 -17.91
CA LEU A 266 1.50 -5.24 -19.04
C LEU A 266 0.11 -4.72 -19.42
N PHE A 267 -0.62 -4.12 -18.48
CA PHE A 267 -2.00 -3.70 -18.60
C PHE A 267 -2.15 -2.30 -18.01
N SER A 268 -1.86 -1.27 -18.81
CA SER A 268 -1.75 0.12 -18.34
C SER A 268 -3.05 0.69 -17.74
N GLN A 269 -4.22 0.11 -18.05
CA GLN A 269 -5.48 0.48 -17.40
C GLN A 269 -5.48 0.20 -15.88
N LEU A 270 -4.61 -0.68 -15.38
CA LEU A 270 -4.50 -0.98 -13.95
C LEU A 270 -3.66 0.05 -13.17
N GLU A 271 -3.08 1.06 -13.81
CA GLU A 271 -2.25 2.05 -13.11
C GLU A 271 -3.05 3.04 -12.25
N GLU A 272 -4.34 3.18 -12.48
CA GLU A 272 -5.16 4.26 -11.93
C GLU A 272 -5.21 4.27 -10.38
N ALA A 273 -5.42 3.11 -9.77
CA ALA A 273 -5.48 2.97 -8.31
C ALA A 273 -4.74 1.69 -7.85
N TRP A 274 -3.46 1.64 -8.13
CA TRP A 274 -2.58 0.52 -7.85
C TRP A 274 -1.40 0.92 -6.99
N ILE A 275 -1.09 0.12 -5.96
CA ILE A 275 0.11 0.30 -5.14
C ILE A 275 0.84 -1.04 -5.01
N THR A 276 2.14 -1.06 -5.31
CA THR A 276 3.03 -2.17 -4.95
C THR A 276 3.72 -1.91 -3.63
N ALA A 277 3.92 -2.96 -2.83
CA ALA A 277 4.46 -2.86 -1.49
C ALA A 277 5.89 -3.42 -1.42
N VAL A 278 6.88 -2.57 -1.13
CA VAL A 278 8.28 -2.94 -0.91
C VAL A 278 8.59 -3.06 0.58
N ASN A 279 9.30 -4.11 1.00
CA ASN A 279 9.68 -4.30 2.41
C ASN A 279 11.00 -3.61 2.73
N VAL A 280 10.98 -2.69 3.69
CA VAL A 280 12.13 -1.90 4.14
C VAL A 280 12.29 -2.05 5.65
N GLU A 281 13.37 -2.71 6.10
CA GLU A 281 13.76 -2.70 7.52
C GLU A 281 14.25 -1.31 7.90
N ILE A 282 13.68 -0.73 8.96
CA ILE A 282 14.03 0.60 9.44
C ILE A 282 14.60 0.49 10.85
N THR A 283 15.88 0.86 11.00
CA THR A 283 16.61 0.79 12.26
C THR A 283 17.18 2.15 12.64
N GLY A 284 17.62 2.29 13.88
CA GLY A 284 18.15 3.54 14.40
C GLY A 284 17.12 4.29 15.24
N SER A 285 17.39 5.56 15.51
CA SER A 285 16.50 6.45 16.26
C SER A 285 15.93 7.53 15.34
N SER A 286 14.81 8.12 15.72
CA SER A 286 14.17 9.20 14.96
C SER A 286 15.17 10.31 14.58
N GLY A 287 15.26 10.59 13.28
CA GLY A 287 16.20 11.55 12.67
C GLY A 287 17.60 10.97 12.39
N ASN A 288 17.84 9.69 12.66
CA ASN A 288 19.06 8.96 12.33
C ASN A 288 18.75 7.50 11.92
N GLU A 289 17.74 7.36 11.06
CA GLU A 289 17.28 6.07 10.58
C GLU A 289 18.24 5.50 9.53
N THR A 290 18.27 4.17 9.46
CA THR A 290 18.90 3.40 8.40
C THR A 290 17.85 2.54 7.73
N TYR A 291 17.74 2.65 6.42
CA TYR A 291 16.76 1.98 5.59
C TYR A 291 17.43 0.86 4.80
N THR A 292 16.92 -0.35 4.92
CA THR A 292 17.46 -1.53 4.23
C THR A 292 16.34 -2.31 3.56
N ARG A 293 16.34 -2.36 2.23
CA ARG A 293 15.38 -3.16 1.48
C ARG A 293 15.55 -4.65 1.77
N LYS A 294 14.45 -5.36 2.04
CA LYS A 294 14.39 -6.79 2.39
C LYS A 294 13.61 -7.66 1.40
N SER A 295 13.23 -7.12 0.27
CA SER A 295 12.43 -7.79 -0.77
C SER A 295 13.02 -7.54 -2.16
N ALA A 296 12.32 -7.96 -3.21
CA ALA A 296 12.56 -7.44 -4.55
C ALA A 296 12.48 -5.91 -4.55
N PRO A 297 13.19 -5.21 -5.47
CA PRO A 297 13.07 -3.76 -5.62
C PRO A 297 11.71 -3.40 -6.22
N CYS A 298 11.33 -2.13 -6.11
CA CYS A 298 10.19 -1.60 -6.85
C CYS A 298 10.33 -1.77 -8.36
N GLY A 299 11.56 -1.62 -8.88
CA GLY A 299 11.88 -1.84 -10.30
C GLY A 299 10.93 -1.09 -11.23
N SER A 300 10.40 -1.77 -12.22
CA SER A 300 9.45 -1.22 -13.20
C SER A 300 8.15 -0.67 -12.56
N THR A 301 7.90 -0.92 -11.28
CA THR A 301 6.73 -0.40 -10.55
C THR A 301 7.02 0.86 -9.74
N GLY A 302 8.24 1.39 -9.80
CA GLY A 302 8.71 2.51 -8.95
C GLY A 302 7.72 3.68 -8.85
N LYS A 303 7.05 4.03 -9.94
CA LYS A 303 6.08 5.14 -10.02
C LYS A 303 4.76 4.94 -9.24
N TYR A 304 4.48 3.72 -8.77
CA TYR A 304 3.33 3.38 -7.93
C TYR A 304 3.71 2.42 -6.78
N CYS A 305 4.98 2.43 -6.39
CA CYS A 305 5.51 1.60 -5.32
C CYS A 305 5.69 2.40 -4.03
N LEU A 306 5.39 1.77 -2.90
CA LEU A 306 5.44 2.37 -1.56
C LEU A 306 6.00 1.38 -0.56
N GLY A 307 6.85 1.85 0.36
CA GLY A 307 7.52 1.07 1.38
C GLY A 307 6.92 1.23 2.77
N ALA A 308 7.08 0.20 3.59
CA ALA A 308 6.94 0.26 5.04
C ALA A 308 7.81 -0.82 5.68
N ASP A 309 7.91 -0.82 7.01
CA ASP A 309 8.64 -1.85 7.73
C ASP A 309 7.76 -3.10 7.94
N GLY A 310 8.08 -4.15 7.20
CA GLY A 310 7.48 -5.48 7.33
C GLY A 310 8.50 -6.50 7.82
N TYR A 311 9.57 -6.08 8.50
CA TYR A 311 10.64 -6.95 8.97
C TYR A 311 10.55 -7.22 10.47
N GLN A 312 10.49 -8.49 10.84
CA GLN A 312 10.40 -8.95 12.25
C GLN A 312 9.20 -8.36 13.02
N ILE A 313 8.04 -8.34 12.42
CA ILE A 313 6.81 -7.88 13.06
C ILE A 313 6.08 -8.99 13.83
N VAL A 314 5.03 -8.62 14.56
CA VAL A 314 4.09 -9.52 15.24
C VAL A 314 2.80 -9.62 14.43
N GLY A 315 2.17 -10.77 14.42
CA GLY A 315 0.85 -10.98 13.82
C GLY A 315 0.06 -12.08 14.52
N ALA A 316 -1.27 -12.00 14.45
CA ALA A 316 -2.16 -12.99 15.05
C ALA A 316 -1.95 -14.38 14.48
N GLY A 317 -1.91 -15.40 15.32
CA GLY A 317 -1.74 -16.79 14.97
C GLY A 317 -2.90 -17.66 15.47
N TYR A 318 -3.07 -18.83 14.87
CA TYR A 318 -4.12 -19.74 15.26
C TYR A 318 -3.63 -20.78 16.26
N ASP A 319 -4.30 -20.88 17.42
CA ASP A 319 -4.10 -21.98 18.37
C ASP A 319 -5.46 -22.61 18.68
N ARG A 320 -5.55 -23.93 18.58
CA ARG A 320 -6.74 -24.69 18.94
C ARG A 320 -7.06 -24.66 20.41
N SER A 321 -6.09 -24.31 21.25
CA SER A 321 -6.20 -24.34 22.72
C SER A 321 -6.26 -22.94 23.36
N ALA A 322 -5.93 -21.89 22.59
CA ALA A 322 -5.90 -20.51 23.06
C ALA A 322 -6.27 -19.55 21.94
N THR A 323 -6.98 -18.46 22.29
CA THR A 323 -7.41 -17.43 21.32
C THR A 323 -6.31 -16.40 21.01
N ASN A 324 -5.20 -16.42 21.76
CA ASN A 324 -4.19 -15.35 21.80
C ASN A 324 -2.79 -15.87 21.43
N LEU A 325 -2.66 -16.66 20.37
CA LEU A 325 -1.36 -16.98 19.81
C LEU A 325 -0.91 -15.83 18.89
N TYR A 326 0.35 -15.43 19.02
CA TYR A 326 0.97 -14.45 18.14
C TYR A 326 2.23 -15.04 17.51
N TRP A 327 2.34 -14.96 16.21
CA TRP A 327 3.58 -15.20 15.49
C TRP A 327 4.48 -13.98 15.64
N GLN A 328 5.69 -14.19 16.16
CA GLN A 328 6.67 -13.14 16.40
C GLN A 328 7.82 -13.26 15.40
N GLY A 329 8.38 -12.12 14.98
CA GLY A 329 9.51 -12.06 14.07
C GLY A 329 9.17 -12.50 12.63
N VAL A 330 7.90 -12.38 12.20
CA VAL A 330 7.53 -12.64 10.82
C VAL A 330 8.01 -11.49 9.93
N SER A 331 8.44 -11.82 8.71
CA SER A 331 9.03 -10.82 7.81
C SER A 331 8.58 -11.05 6.38
N GLY A 332 8.25 -9.97 5.67
CA GLY A 332 7.88 -10.01 4.26
C GLY A 332 7.10 -8.79 3.79
N THR A 333 7.09 -8.60 2.49
CA THR A 333 6.20 -7.64 1.81
C THR A 333 4.73 -7.92 2.10
N SER A 334 4.39 -9.18 2.41
CA SER A 334 3.08 -9.61 2.88
C SER A 334 2.57 -8.83 4.08
N PHE A 335 3.46 -8.21 4.85
CA PHE A 335 3.15 -7.42 6.05
C PHE A 335 3.30 -5.92 5.83
N VAL A 336 3.82 -5.51 4.67
CA VAL A 336 3.78 -4.12 4.19
C VAL A 336 2.46 -3.83 3.48
N ALA A 337 2.02 -4.71 2.59
CA ALA A 337 0.77 -4.55 1.86
C ALA A 337 -0.44 -4.27 2.79
N PRO A 338 -0.66 -5.01 3.91
CA PRO A 338 -1.75 -4.71 4.83
C PRO A 338 -1.57 -3.40 5.61
N GLN A 339 -0.33 -2.92 5.84
CA GLN A 339 -0.11 -1.59 6.41
C GLN A 339 -0.59 -0.50 5.43
N ILE A 340 -0.27 -0.63 4.14
CA ILE A 340 -0.75 0.27 3.09
C ILE A 340 -2.27 0.18 2.96
N SER A 341 -2.84 -1.03 2.99
CA SER A 341 -4.29 -1.24 2.91
C SER A 341 -5.04 -0.60 4.07
N GLY A 342 -4.50 -0.71 5.30
CA GLY A 342 -5.00 0.01 6.46
C GLY A 342 -4.94 1.53 6.28
N ALA A 343 -3.84 2.04 5.72
CA ALA A 343 -3.70 3.47 5.43
C ALA A 343 -4.74 3.96 4.41
N VAL A 344 -5.02 3.18 3.35
CA VAL A 344 -6.11 3.50 2.40
C VAL A 344 -7.45 3.61 3.12
N ALA A 345 -7.76 2.67 4.02
CA ALA A 345 -9.02 2.72 4.77
C ALA A 345 -9.12 3.94 5.70
N LEU A 346 -8.02 4.31 6.39
CA LEU A 346 -7.97 5.53 7.19
C LEU A 346 -8.18 6.80 6.35
N LEU A 347 -7.60 6.82 5.14
CA LEU A 347 -7.79 7.95 4.22
C LEU A 347 -9.21 7.98 3.64
N ALA A 348 -9.83 6.84 3.33
CA ALA A 348 -11.21 6.79 2.87
C ALA A 348 -12.18 7.35 3.92
N GLU A 349 -12.00 7.00 5.20
CA GLU A 349 -12.75 7.61 6.30
C GLU A 349 -12.53 9.13 6.39
N ALA A 350 -11.28 9.59 6.22
CA ALA A 350 -10.92 11.01 6.33
C ALA A 350 -11.39 11.84 5.12
N PHE A 351 -11.53 11.23 3.96
CA PHE A 351 -11.84 11.86 2.68
C PHE A 351 -12.95 11.11 1.92
N PRO A 352 -14.17 11.07 2.44
CA PRO A 352 -15.26 10.22 1.92
C PRO A 352 -15.72 10.57 0.49
N ASN A 353 -15.23 11.66 -0.08
CA ASN A 353 -15.55 12.09 -1.45
C ASN A 353 -14.34 11.88 -2.41
N HIS A 354 -13.25 11.30 -1.96
CA HIS A 354 -12.13 10.97 -2.84
C HIS A 354 -12.39 9.64 -3.54
N ASN A 355 -12.08 9.59 -4.84
CA ASN A 355 -12.05 8.33 -5.58
C ASN A 355 -10.76 7.54 -5.28
N PRO A 356 -10.66 6.26 -5.70
CA PRO A 356 -9.48 5.43 -5.42
C PRO A 356 -8.15 6.01 -5.95
N GLU A 357 -8.15 6.62 -7.14
CA GLU A 357 -6.99 7.30 -7.70
C GLU A 357 -6.52 8.43 -6.77
N GLN A 358 -7.43 9.26 -6.26
CA GLN A 358 -7.10 10.36 -5.36
C GLN A 358 -6.55 9.89 -4.00
N LEU A 359 -7.03 8.76 -3.49
CA LEU A 359 -6.49 8.13 -2.28
C LEU A 359 -5.07 7.59 -2.53
N THR A 360 -4.87 6.93 -3.66
CA THR A 360 -3.56 6.43 -4.12
C THR A 360 -2.58 7.58 -4.30
N ASP A 361 -2.96 8.62 -5.03
CA ASP A 361 -2.14 9.82 -5.25
C ASP A 361 -1.71 10.46 -3.93
N ARG A 362 -2.62 10.54 -2.92
CA ARG A 362 -2.27 11.10 -1.61
C ARG A 362 -1.19 10.30 -0.91
N LEU A 363 -1.27 8.97 -0.92
CA LEU A 363 -0.28 8.10 -0.29
C LEU A 363 1.08 8.20 -0.99
N LEU A 364 1.10 8.14 -2.32
CA LEU A 364 2.33 8.22 -3.10
C LEU A 364 2.99 9.61 -3.02
N ALA A 365 2.19 10.68 -3.14
CA ALA A 365 2.70 12.05 -3.15
C ALA A 365 3.14 12.58 -1.77
N SER A 366 2.85 11.87 -0.70
CA SER A 366 3.19 12.24 0.69
C SER A 366 4.20 11.32 1.35
N ALA A 367 4.66 10.29 0.65
CA ALA A 367 5.62 9.33 1.19
C ALA A 367 6.95 10.01 1.58
N ASP A 368 7.64 9.49 2.59
CA ASP A 368 8.97 9.99 2.95
C ASP A 368 10.03 9.40 2.00
N ASN A 369 10.54 10.23 1.11
CA ASN A 369 11.59 9.91 0.15
C ASN A 369 12.91 10.66 0.42
N THR A 370 13.10 11.20 1.63
CA THR A 370 14.22 12.06 1.96
C THR A 370 15.55 11.30 2.14
N PHE A 371 15.52 9.98 2.24
CA PHE A 371 16.68 9.14 2.53
C PHE A 371 17.39 8.56 1.29
N PHE A 372 16.90 8.83 0.08
CA PHE A 372 17.53 8.40 -1.19
C PHE A 372 17.49 9.48 -2.27
N SER A 373 18.25 9.27 -3.36
CA SER A 373 18.24 10.14 -4.53
C SER A 373 17.20 9.67 -5.53
N HIS A 374 16.41 10.57 -6.08
CA HIS A 374 15.32 10.24 -7.01
C HIS A 374 15.85 10.04 -8.44
N ASP A 375 15.45 8.97 -9.10
CA ASP A 375 15.75 8.69 -10.51
C ASP A 375 14.74 9.37 -11.45
N ALA A 376 13.50 9.53 -10.98
CA ALA A 376 12.40 10.12 -11.72
C ALA A 376 11.40 10.80 -10.77
N ALA A 377 10.33 11.39 -11.34
CA ALA A 377 9.25 11.97 -10.57
C ALA A 377 7.90 11.78 -11.27
N VAL A 378 6.85 11.56 -10.48
CA VAL A 378 5.46 11.60 -10.92
C VAL A 378 4.90 13.00 -10.63
N THR A 379 4.02 13.48 -11.51
CA THR A 379 3.24 14.69 -11.29
C THR A 379 1.80 14.27 -11.00
N PHE A 380 1.37 14.44 -9.76
CA PHE A 380 0.04 14.12 -9.28
C PHE A 380 -0.90 15.31 -9.41
N GLY A 381 -2.16 15.03 -9.74
CA GLY A 381 -3.18 16.07 -9.87
C GLY A 381 -2.70 17.26 -10.71
N ASN A 382 -2.99 18.49 -10.30
CA ASN A 382 -2.63 19.69 -11.03
C ASN A 382 -1.24 20.26 -10.63
N GLY A 383 -0.22 19.40 -10.56
CA GLY A 383 1.18 19.86 -10.49
C GLY A 383 1.95 19.54 -9.22
N VAL A 384 1.43 18.71 -8.30
CA VAL A 384 2.22 18.17 -7.19
C VAL A 384 3.22 17.15 -7.74
N LYS A 385 4.52 17.44 -7.60
CA LYS A 385 5.59 16.53 -8.02
C LYS A 385 6.14 15.79 -6.82
N HIS A 386 6.35 14.47 -6.99
CA HIS A 386 7.03 13.65 -6.00
C HIS A 386 8.04 12.72 -6.67
N GLY A 387 9.27 12.69 -6.14
CA GLY A 387 10.37 11.87 -6.65
C GLY A 387 10.24 10.42 -6.22
N TYR A 388 10.76 9.51 -7.04
CA TYR A 388 10.87 8.09 -6.74
C TYR A 388 12.14 7.50 -7.34
N ASP A 389 12.50 6.30 -6.89
CA ASP A 389 13.55 5.47 -7.51
C ASP A 389 13.07 4.03 -7.75
N ASP A 390 13.92 3.24 -8.41
CA ASP A 390 13.62 1.84 -8.71
C ASP A 390 13.83 0.92 -7.48
N GLU A 391 14.48 1.37 -6.40
CA GLU A 391 14.71 0.54 -5.22
C GLU A 391 13.59 0.65 -4.20
N PHE A 392 13.18 1.89 -3.85
CA PHE A 392 12.25 2.19 -2.76
C PHE A 392 10.93 2.80 -3.23
N GLY A 393 10.74 2.98 -4.56
CA GLY A 393 9.57 3.65 -5.10
C GLY A 393 9.45 5.08 -4.61
N HIS A 394 8.26 5.48 -4.16
CA HIS A 394 8.03 6.81 -3.57
C HIS A 394 8.58 6.97 -2.15
N GLY A 395 9.14 5.90 -1.55
CA GLY A 395 9.67 5.93 -0.18
C GLY A 395 8.74 5.31 0.84
N ILE A 396 8.84 5.75 2.08
CA ILE A 396 8.10 5.16 3.20
C ILE A 396 6.72 5.83 3.37
N LEU A 397 5.71 5.00 3.55
CA LEU A 397 4.34 5.41 3.87
C LEU A 397 4.32 6.40 5.04
N ASP A 398 3.69 7.56 4.86
CA ASP A 398 3.40 8.53 5.91
C ASP A 398 1.92 8.92 5.91
N ILE A 399 1.15 8.28 6.79
CA ILE A 399 -0.30 8.49 6.90
C ILE A 399 -0.60 9.93 7.35
N TYR A 400 0.24 10.50 8.23
CA TYR A 400 0.01 11.85 8.70
C TYR A 400 0.21 12.89 7.60
N ALA A 401 1.27 12.74 6.82
CA ALA A 401 1.52 13.62 5.67
C ALA A 401 0.40 13.49 4.62
N ALA A 402 -0.12 12.28 4.38
CA ALA A 402 -1.25 12.04 3.49
C ALA A 402 -2.55 12.73 3.95
N LEU A 403 -2.73 12.97 5.24
CA LEU A 403 -3.88 13.68 5.80
C LEU A 403 -3.75 15.21 5.73
N GLN A 404 -2.56 15.75 5.44
CA GLN A 404 -2.30 17.17 5.33
C GLN A 404 -2.53 17.69 3.90
N PRO A 405 -2.55 19.04 3.68
CA PRO A 405 -2.39 19.60 2.36
C PRO A 405 -1.04 19.19 1.78
N ILE A 406 -1.04 18.55 0.59
CA ILE A 406 0.17 18.12 -0.09
C ILE A 406 0.56 19.16 -1.11
N THR A 407 1.78 19.69 -0.98
CA THR A 407 2.35 20.68 -1.89
C THR A 407 3.63 20.12 -2.51
N SER A 408 3.99 20.57 -3.72
CA SER A 408 5.27 20.16 -4.32
C SER A 408 6.43 20.47 -3.38
N SER A 409 7.24 19.47 -3.11
CA SER A 409 8.52 19.56 -2.41
C SER A 409 9.60 20.13 -3.33
#